data_b5d51b0cc6edc8484f678e7ff3084a01
#
_entry.id   b5d51b0cc6edc8484f678e7ff3084a01
#
_cell.length_a   1.000
_cell.length_b   1.000
_cell.length_c   1.000
_cell.angle_alpha   90.00
_cell.angle_beta   90.00
_cell.angle_gamma   90.00
#
_symmetry.space_group_name_H-M   'P 1'
#
loop_
_entity.id
_entity.type
_entity.pdbx_description
1 polymer ?
#
loop_
_entity_poly.entity_id
_entity_poly.type
_entity_poly.pdbx_seq_one_letter_code
_entity_poly.pdbx_strand_id
1 'polypeptide(L)'
;MDRTGKTIYLYVTTPADEDARKFFLHDLNGEEQISGLFHYRLTLRSEDNRVDFTEIIGQPVTVTIVMYNKSTRYINGIVSRFMQGAFDGNITTYYMEIHPWLWQLTLTRNSKIFQNQNILDIIKEVFSDFGFTDFEDKTIRSYKPREYCVQYQETAFHFVSRLMEDEGIFYFFRHEDGKHTLVIADDMDAHESCPGLEYARMRYASLEDRTDDIFITDCTLEQQIIPNKYATEDFNFKSPDADLLTDVNGKEKGKFRIYEYPGNFELTSDGEKIADKRIEMYELPQKLLKGQGLCRAFIAGYKFDLKEHDRDDMNRGYVLKNLSVHADQDKYSNLFEAFPSDVPFRPPRTTPKPKIPGTQTAIVAGKKGEEIWTDQYGRVKVQFHWDQEGKRDENSSCWVRVMQTWAGKGWGTLFIPRMGTEVIVSFLEGDPDRPIITGTVYNASQTVPYNLPAEKTKSTIKTNSSLGGGGFNE
;
A
#
# COMPACT_ATOMS: atom_id res chain seq x y z
N MET A 1 -39.83 9.54 -4.83
CA MET A 1 -40.72 9.68 -3.68
C MET A 1 -41.06 8.30 -3.18
N ASP A 2 -41.04 8.12 -1.87
CA ASP A 2 -41.47 6.84 -1.28
C ASP A 2 -43.00 6.65 -1.43
N ARG A 3 -43.52 5.46 -1.01
CA ARG A 3 -44.96 5.18 -1.05
C ARG A 3 -45.82 6.14 -0.18
N THR A 4 -45.18 6.95 0.69
CA THR A 4 -45.83 7.93 1.55
C THR A 4 -45.72 9.36 0.99
N GLY A 5 -45.10 9.56 -0.18
CA GLY A 5 -44.90 10.87 -0.81
C GLY A 5 -43.68 11.64 -0.28
N LYS A 6 -42.89 11.08 0.63
CA LYS A 6 -41.61 11.68 1.09
C LYS A 6 -40.55 11.63 -0.03
N THR A 7 -39.76 12.67 -0.11
CA THR A 7 -38.59 12.70 -0.99
C THR A 7 -37.55 11.73 -0.45
N ILE A 8 -37.22 10.69 -1.25
CA ILE A 8 -36.12 9.77 -0.94
C ILE A 8 -34.82 10.51 -1.28
N TYR A 9 -33.93 10.68 -0.30
CA TYR A 9 -32.62 11.30 -0.50
C TYR A 9 -31.45 10.30 -0.39
N LEU A 10 -31.72 9.05 0.01
CA LEU A 10 -30.75 8.00 0.17
C LEU A 10 -31.26 6.72 -0.50
N TYR A 11 -30.59 6.26 -1.55
CA TYR A 11 -30.97 5.03 -2.25
C TYR A 11 -29.75 4.29 -2.78
N VAL A 12 -29.93 3.02 -3.14
CA VAL A 12 -28.90 2.16 -3.71
C VAL A 12 -29.36 1.62 -5.06
N THR A 13 -28.45 1.61 -6.02
CA THR A 13 -28.62 0.92 -7.32
C THR A 13 -27.69 -0.28 -7.40
N THR A 14 -28.19 -1.40 -7.90
CA THR A 14 -27.45 -2.65 -8.09
C THR A 14 -27.73 -3.18 -9.49
N PRO A 15 -26.89 -4.06 -10.07
CA PRO A 15 -27.18 -4.68 -11.37
C PRO A 15 -28.48 -5.48 -11.39
N ALA A 16 -28.93 -6.00 -10.25
CA ALA A 16 -30.21 -6.69 -10.10
C ALA A 16 -31.41 -5.74 -9.93
N ASP A 17 -31.17 -4.43 -9.82
CA ASP A 17 -32.19 -3.41 -9.55
C ASP A 17 -31.72 -2.02 -10.04
N GLU A 18 -31.61 -1.85 -11.36
CA GLU A 18 -31.18 -0.60 -11.99
C GLU A 18 -32.11 0.59 -11.68
N ASP A 19 -33.39 0.33 -11.44
CA ASP A 19 -34.39 1.36 -11.11
C ASP A 19 -34.45 1.71 -9.61
N ALA A 20 -33.62 1.11 -8.77
CA ALA A 20 -33.62 1.26 -7.30
C ALA A 20 -35.01 1.02 -6.63
N ARG A 21 -35.75 0.02 -7.12
CA ARG A 21 -37.10 -0.33 -6.63
C ARG A 21 -37.13 -1.65 -5.86
N LYS A 22 -36.18 -2.54 -6.09
CA LYS A 22 -36.08 -3.85 -5.45
C LYS A 22 -35.60 -3.72 -4.01
N PHE A 23 -34.63 -2.83 -3.79
CA PHE A 23 -34.03 -2.58 -2.49
C PHE A 23 -34.31 -1.15 -2.01
N PHE A 24 -34.93 -1.03 -0.85
CA PHE A 24 -35.04 0.22 -0.13
C PHE A 24 -33.88 0.33 0.86
N LEU A 25 -33.00 1.30 0.67
CA LEU A 25 -31.88 1.56 1.60
C LEU A 25 -32.41 2.19 2.87
N HIS A 26 -32.35 1.45 3.97
CA HIS A 26 -32.85 1.85 5.27
C HIS A 26 -31.80 2.59 6.10
N ASP A 27 -30.56 2.08 6.10
CA ASP A 27 -29.47 2.56 6.92
C ASP A 27 -28.12 2.36 6.20
N LEU A 28 -27.23 3.34 6.39
CA LEU A 28 -25.86 3.35 5.85
C LEU A 28 -24.89 3.71 6.96
N ASN A 29 -23.91 2.87 7.20
CA ASN A 29 -22.76 3.14 8.07
C ASN A 29 -21.48 2.89 7.27
N GLY A 30 -20.50 3.79 7.36
CA GLY A 30 -19.26 3.59 6.63
C GLY A 30 -18.11 4.45 7.08
N GLU A 31 -16.95 4.06 6.61
CA GLU A 31 -15.68 4.72 6.92
C GLU A 31 -14.86 4.88 5.63
N GLU A 32 -14.25 6.05 5.49
CA GLU A 32 -13.32 6.39 4.42
C GLU A 32 -12.04 6.98 5.04
N GLN A 33 -10.90 6.75 4.39
CA GLN A 33 -9.64 7.38 4.81
C GLN A 33 -8.66 7.52 3.63
N ILE A 34 -7.76 8.49 3.71
CA ILE A 34 -6.62 8.57 2.79
C ILE A 34 -5.68 7.40 3.07
N SER A 35 -5.19 6.75 2.02
CA SER A 35 -4.31 5.58 2.07
C SER A 35 -4.91 4.40 2.83
N GLY A 36 -6.24 4.24 2.74
CA GLY A 36 -6.97 3.11 3.30
C GLY A 36 -8.13 2.68 2.43
N LEU A 37 -8.64 1.49 2.72
CA LEU A 37 -9.82 0.96 2.05
C LEU A 37 -11.07 1.54 2.71
N PHE A 38 -12.00 2.06 1.91
CA PHE A 38 -13.31 2.38 2.46
C PHE A 38 -14.11 1.10 2.71
N HIS A 39 -15.01 1.19 3.68
CA HIS A 39 -15.94 0.11 4.00
C HIS A 39 -17.29 0.70 4.37
N TYR A 40 -18.35 0.26 3.69
CA TYR A 40 -19.72 0.66 3.99
C TYR A 40 -20.59 -0.56 4.25
N ARG A 41 -21.45 -0.45 5.25
CA ARG A 41 -22.48 -1.42 5.61
C ARG A 41 -23.84 -0.82 5.34
N LEU A 42 -24.63 -1.50 4.55
CA LEU A 42 -25.99 -1.11 4.17
C LEU A 42 -26.99 -2.05 4.81
N THR A 43 -28.03 -1.49 5.38
CA THR A 43 -29.24 -2.23 5.78
C THR A 43 -30.31 -1.95 4.73
N LEU A 44 -30.74 -2.99 4.04
CA LEU A 44 -31.67 -2.93 2.93
C LEU A 44 -32.99 -3.61 3.31
N ARG A 45 -34.09 -3.13 2.76
CA ARG A 45 -35.40 -3.76 2.86
C ARG A 45 -35.94 -4.08 1.48
N SER A 46 -36.55 -5.26 1.32
CA SER A 46 -37.14 -5.71 0.06
C SER A 46 -38.39 -6.53 0.29
N GLU A 47 -39.36 -6.43 -0.62
CA GLU A 47 -40.51 -7.33 -0.68
C GLU A 47 -40.12 -8.72 -1.26
N ASP A 48 -39.01 -8.79 -1.99
CA ASP A 48 -38.46 -10.05 -2.50
C ASP A 48 -37.68 -10.78 -1.38
N ASN A 49 -38.17 -11.94 -0.98
CA ASN A 49 -37.54 -12.80 0.03
C ASN A 49 -36.68 -13.91 -0.59
N ARG A 50 -36.41 -13.86 -1.90
CA ARG A 50 -35.67 -14.88 -2.67
C ARG A 50 -34.63 -14.27 -3.61
N VAL A 51 -34.00 -13.18 -3.17
CA VAL A 51 -32.92 -12.55 -3.95
C VAL A 51 -31.79 -13.55 -4.19
N ASP A 52 -31.40 -13.71 -5.45
CA ASP A 52 -30.24 -14.53 -5.80
C ASP A 52 -28.94 -13.80 -5.41
N PHE A 53 -28.19 -14.38 -4.49
CA PHE A 53 -26.94 -13.80 -4.01
C PHE A 53 -25.86 -13.77 -5.08
N THR A 54 -25.91 -14.66 -6.07
CA THR A 54 -24.93 -14.71 -7.16
C THR A 54 -25.04 -13.53 -8.11
N GLU A 55 -26.20 -12.86 -8.17
CA GLU A 55 -26.41 -11.65 -8.94
C GLU A 55 -25.91 -10.37 -8.21
N ILE A 56 -25.56 -10.50 -6.92
CA ILE A 56 -25.20 -9.35 -6.04
C ILE A 56 -23.73 -9.41 -5.64
N ILE A 57 -23.24 -10.57 -5.20
CA ILE A 57 -21.87 -10.74 -4.71
C ILE A 57 -20.86 -10.49 -5.83
N GLY A 58 -19.85 -9.66 -5.53
CA GLY A 58 -18.78 -9.29 -6.48
C GLY A 58 -19.20 -8.24 -7.50
N GLN A 59 -20.46 -7.79 -7.47
CA GLN A 59 -20.96 -6.79 -8.40
C GLN A 59 -20.73 -5.36 -7.89
N PRO A 60 -20.55 -4.39 -8.81
CA PRO A 60 -20.52 -2.98 -8.46
C PRO A 60 -21.92 -2.48 -8.04
N VAL A 61 -21.96 -1.69 -7.00
CA VAL A 61 -23.18 -1.02 -6.54
C VAL A 61 -22.90 0.45 -6.25
N THR A 62 -23.92 1.30 -6.37
CA THR A 62 -23.81 2.73 -6.08
C THR A 62 -24.85 3.15 -5.06
N VAL A 63 -24.39 3.74 -3.96
CA VAL A 63 -25.25 4.48 -3.04
C VAL A 63 -25.27 5.93 -3.50
N THR A 64 -26.47 6.49 -3.62
CA THR A 64 -26.68 7.90 -3.96
C THR A 64 -27.25 8.65 -2.76
N ILE A 65 -26.58 9.74 -2.39
CA ILE A 65 -27.02 10.69 -1.34
C ILE A 65 -27.39 11.99 -2.03
N VAL A 66 -28.67 12.37 -1.99
CA VAL A 66 -29.13 13.64 -2.54
C VAL A 66 -28.97 14.73 -1.50
N MET A 67 -28.23 15.78 -1.84
CA MET A 67 -28.00 16.93 -0.99
C MET A 67 -29.18 17.93 -1.03
N TYR A 68 -29.25 18.85 -0.08
CA TYR A 68 -30.32 19.86 -0.04
C TYR A 68 -30.31 20.79 -1.25
N ASN A 69 -29.14 21.09 -1.80
CA ASN A 69 -28.97 21.85 -3.05
C ASN A 69 -29.32 21.06 -4.32
N LYS A 70 -29.83 19.81 -4.16
CA LYS A 70 -30.18 18.84 -5.21
C LYS A 70 -28.99 18.27 -6.00
N SER A 71 -27.76 18.59 -5.64
CA SER A 71 -26.61 17.85 -6.14
C SER A 71 -26.55 16.47 -5.50
N THR A 72 -25.74 15.58 -6.05
CA THR A 72 -25.63 14.19 -5.59
C THR A 72 -24.21 13.86 -5.17
N ARG A 73 -24.07 13.12 -4.08
CA ARG A 73 -22.87 12.40 -3.69
C ARG A 73 -23.06 10.93 -4.02
N TYR A 74 -22.10 10.34 -4.66
CA TYR A 74 -22.07 8.91 -4.95
C TYR A 74 -21.07 8.19 -4.04
N ILE A 75 -21.41 6.95 -3.66
CA ILE A 75 -20.50 5.99 -3.04
C ILE A 75 -20.63 4.72 -3.86
N ASN A 76 -19.68 4.47 -4.75
CA ASN A 76 -19.62 3.25 -5.55
C ASN A 76 -18.63 2.28 -4.95
N GLY A 77 -18.92 0.98 -4.98
CA GLY A 77 -18.04 -0.07 -4.47
C GLY A 77 -18.47 -1.44 -4.96
N ILE A 78 -17.69 -2.46 -4.61
CA ILE A 78 -17.96 -3.87 -4.92
C ILE A 78 -18.59 -4.54 -3.71
N VAL A 79 -19.65 -5.31 -3.90
CA VAL A 79 -20.30 -6.07 -2.82
C VAL A 79 -19.39 -7.24 -2.41
N SER A 80 -18.82 -7.14 -1.24
CA SER A 80 -17.95 -8.18 -0.66
C SER A 80 -18.73 -9.22 0.14
N ARG A 81 -19.89 -8.81 0.70
CA ARG A 81 -20.73 -9.67 1.53
C ARG A 81 -22.18 -9.26 1.40
N PHE A 82 -23.07 -10.25 1.31
CA PHE A 82 -24.51 -10.05 1.26
C PHE A 82 -25.20 -11.10 2.12
N MET A 83 -26.15 -10.67 2.96
CA MET A 83 -26.81 -11.53 3.93
C MET A 83 -28.31 -11.26 3.94
N GLN A 84 -29.11 -12.29 4.07
CA GLN A 84 -30.53 -12.21 4.34
C GLN A 84 -30.77 -12.30 5.85
N GLY A 85 -31.48 -11.33 6.39
CA GLY A 85 -31.90 -11.27 7.78
C GLY A 85 -33.35 -11.72 7.98
N ALA A 86 -34.07 -11.04 8.87
CA ALA A 86 -35.43 -11.36 9.23
C ALA A 86 -36.42 -11.04 8.10
N PHE A 87 -37.48 -11.89 8.01
CA PHE A 87 -38.69 -11.65 7.21
C PHE A 87 -39.88 -11.47 8.19
N ASP A 88 -40.61 -10.38 8.08
CA ASP A 88 -41.74 -10.04 8.97
C ASP A 88 -43.10 -10.47 8.41
N GLY A 89 -43.11 -11.18 7.28
CA GLY A 89 -44.30 -11.59 6.55
C GLY A 89 -44.57 -10.76 5.29
N ASN A 90 -43.98 -9.57 5.15
CA ASN A 90 -44.07 -8.70 3.98
C ASN A 90 -42.72 -8.20 3.49
N ILE A 91 -41.82 -7.87 4.41
CA ILE A 91 -40.53 -7.25 4.12
C ILE A 91 -39.41 -8.14 4.64
N THR A 92 -38.40 -8.35 3.80
CA THR A 92 -37.15 -9.01 4.17
C THR A 92 -36.08 -7.95 4.38
N THR A 93 -35.32 -8.09 5.48
CA THR A 93 -34.13 -7.28 5.72
C THR A 93 -32.92 -7.96 5.09
N TYR A 94 -32.10 -7.20 4.36
CA TYR A 94 -30.82 -7.64 3.85
C TYR A 94 -29.71 -6.76 4.38
N TYR A 95 -28.51 -7.33 4.52
CA TYR A 95 -27.32 -6.60 4.89
C TYR A 95 -26.29 -6.75 3.78
N MET A 96 -25.67 -5.65 3.38
CA MET A 96 -24.68 -5.60 2.31
C MET A 96 -23.44 -4.87 2.81
N GLU A 97 -22.26 -5.44 2.53
CA GLU A 97 -20.97 -4.78 2.77
C GLU A 97 -20.31 -4.47 1.44
N ILE A 98 -19.85 -3.22 1.26
CA ILE A 98 -19.20 -2.75 0.05
C ILE A 98 -17.80 -2.23 0.35
N HIS A 99 -16.88 -2.52 -0.56
CA HIS A 99 -15.48 -2.14 -0.51
C HIS A 99 -15.00 -1.61 -1.87
N PRO A 100 -13.86 -0.90 -1.94
CA PRO A 100 -13.25 -0.58 -3.22
C PRO A 100 -12.75 -1.84 -3.94
N TRP A 101 -12.58 -1.78 -5.28
CA TRP A 101 -11.98 -2.86 -6.04
C TRP A 101 -10.59 -3.25 -5.50
N LEU A 102 -9.83 -2.28 -4.96
CA LEU A 102 -8.52 -2.49 -4.36
C LEU A 102 -8.55 -3.50 -3.20
N TRP A 103 -9.67 -3.61 -2.49
CA TRP A 103 -9.87 -4.59 -1.41
C TRP A 103 -9.69 -6.04 -1.90
N GLN A 104 -10.02 -6.35 -3.16
CA GLN A 104 -9.89 -7.70 -3.68
C GLN A 104 -8.43 -8.19 -3.67
N LEU A 105 -7.44 -7.28 -3.71
CA LEU A 105 -6.03 -7.60 -3.56
C LEU A 105 -5.69 -8.18 -2.17
N THR A 106 -6.54 -8.00 -1.16
CA THR A 106 -6.38 -8.62 0.17
C THR A 106 -6.66 -10.13 0.15
N LEU A 107 -7.37 -10.62 -0.87
CA LEU A 107 -7.75 -12.02 -1.02
C LEU A 107 -6.64 -12.87 -1.67
N THR A 108 -5.52 -12.27 -1.99
CA THR A 108 -4.40 -12.91 -2.68
C THR A 108 -3.21 -13.08 -1.73
N ARG A 109 -2.31 -14.00 -2.04
CA ARG A 109 -1.00 -14.13 -1.39
C ARG A 109 -0.01 -14.71 -2.37
N ASN A 110 1.12 -14.04 -2.57
CA ASN A 110 2.10 -14.47 -3.56
C ASN A 110 3.54 -14.18 -3.11
N SER A 111 4.49 -14.75 -3.87
CA SER A 111 5.91 -14.41 -3.87
C SER A 111 6.32 -14.17 -5.31
N LYS A 112 6.72 -12.94 -5.64
CA LYS A 112 7.08 -12.49 -6.99
C LYS A 112 8.26 -11.53 -6.92
N ILE A 113 9.13 -11.59 -7.92
CA ILE A 113 10.33 -10.76 -8.03
C ILE A 113 10.11 -9.70 -9.11
N PHE A 114 10.36 -8.44 -8.77
CA PHE A 114 10.40 -7.32 -9.71
C PHE A 114 11.83 -6.78 -9.79
N GLN A 115 12.32 -6.51 -10.99
CA GLN A 115 13.70 -6.06 -11.21
C GLN A 115 13.73 -4.87 -12.15
N ASN A 116 14.60 -3.89 -11.82
CA ASN A 116 14.87 -2.71 -12.66
C ASN A 116 13.61 -1.91 -13.03
N GLN A 117 12.63 -1.88 -12.12
CA GLN A 117 11.37 -1.15 -12.28
C GLN A 117 11.24 -0.09 -11.19
N ASN A 118 10.64 1.05 -11.54
CA ASN A 118 10.25 2.03 -10.53
C ASN A 118 8.97 1.58 -9.80
N ILE A 119 8.70 2.21 -8.68
CA ILE A 119 7.62 1.79 -7.79
C ILE A 119 6.23 1.90 -8.44
N LEU A 120 6.00 2.93 -9.25
CA LEU A 120 4.72 3.12 -9.93
C LEU A 120 4.48 2.05 -11.01
N ASP A 121 5.55 1.67 -11.74
CA ASP A 121 5.46 0.58 -12.73
C ASP A 121 5.12 -0.74 -12.05
N ILE A 122 5.76 -1.04 -10.89
CA ILE A 122 5.46 -2.23 -10.10
C ILE A 122 3.99 -2.23 -9.63
N ILE A 123 3.49 -1.12 -9.09
CA ILE A 123 2.11 -1.00 -8.61
C ILE A 123 1.12 -1.20 -9.77
N LYS A 124 1.38 -0.55 -10.93
CA LYS A 124 0.55 -0.68 -12.14
C LYS A 124 0.59 -2.09 -12.72
N GLU A 125 1.74 -2.77 -12.67
CA GLU A 125 1.85 -4.18 -13.08
C GLU A 125 0.99 -5.06 -12.17
N VAL A 126 1.06 -4.89 -10.84
CA VAL A 126 0.20 -5.61 -9.91
C VAL A 126 -1.27 -5.38 -10.20
N PHE A 127 -1.70 -4.13 -10.47
CA PHE A 127 -3.11 -3.86 -10.82
C PHE A 127 -3.50 -4.53 -12.13
N SER A 128 -2.62 -4.49 -13.13
CA SER A 128 -2.84 -5.13 -14.44
C SER A 128 -2.96 -6.66 -14.33
N ASP A 129 -2.16 -7.31 -13.48
CA ASP A 129 -2.21 -8.76 -13.24
C ASP A 129 -3.61 -9.22 -12.76
N PHE A 130 -4.37 -8.34 -12.10
CA PHE A 130 -5.75 -8.57 -11.65
C PHE A 130 -6.82 -7.94 -12.55
N GLY A 131 -6.42 -7.30 -13.66
CA GLY A 131 -7.34 -6.66 -14.59
C GLY A 131 -7.94 -5.34 -14.12
N PHE A 132 -7.35 -4.69 -13.10
CA PHE A 132 -7.83 -3.41 -12.59
C PHE A 132 -7.28 -2.23 -13.40
N THR A 133 -8.17 -1.40 -13.92
CA THR A 133 -7.86 -0.24 -14.77
C THR A 133 -8.40 1.07 -14.22
N ASP A 134 -9.28 1.03 -13.21
CA ASP A 134 -9.96 2.19 -12.66
C ASP A 134 -9.08 2.94 -11.64
N PHE A 135 -7.94 3.43 -12.11
CA PHE A 135 -7.05 4.28 -11.33
C PHE A 135 -6.53 5.46 -12.16
N GLU A 136 -6.16 6.52 -11.47
CA GLU A 136 -5.54 7.72 -12.02
C GLU A 136 -4.25 8.02 -11.28
N ASP A 137 -3.16 8.22 -12.04
CA ASP A 137 -1.86 8.58 -11.51
C ASP A 137 -1.69 10.10 -11.58
N LYS A 138 -1.76 10.78 -10.43
CA LYS A 138 -1.51 12.21 -10.23
C LYS A 138 -0.18 12.49 -9.54
N THR A 139 0.76 11.54 -9.54
CA THR A 139 2.09 11.77 -8.98
C THR A 139 2.89 12.75 -9.85
N ILE A 140 3.62 13.63 -9.21
CA ILE A 140 4.47 14.63 -9.89
C ILE A 140 5.96 14.35 -9.72
N ARG A 141 6.34 13.49 -8.76
CA ARG A 141 7.74 13.14 -8.49
C ARG A 141 8.23 12.04 -9.41
N SER A 142 9.52 11.99 -9.65
CA SER A 142 10.16 10.89 -10.35
C SER A 142 10.69 9.86 -9.35
N TYR A 143 10.47 8.59 -9.63
CA TYR A 143 10.90 7.45 -8.81
C TYR A 143 12.01 6.68 -9.51
N LYS A 144 13.09 6.39 -8.78
CA LYS A 144 14.19 5.60 -9.31
C LYS A 144 13.79 4.14 -9.49
N PRO A 145 14.24 3.47 -10.56
CA PRO A 145 14.12 2.02 -10.67
C PRO A 145 14.82 1.34 -9.50
N ARG A 146 14.15 0.37 -8.88
CA ARG A 146 14.73 -0.53 -7.88
C ARG A 146 15.42 -1.68 -8.61
N GLU A 147 16.69 -1.95 -8.29
CA GLU A 147 17.42 -3.09 -8.85
C GLU A 147 16.69 -4.41 -8.57
N TYR A 148 16.10 -4.51 -7.36
CA TYR A 148 15.44 -5.71 -6.88
C TYR A 148 14.34 -5.34 -5.86
N CYS A 149 13.14 -5.87 -6.03
CA CYS A 149 12.00 -5.68 -5.15
C CYS A 149 11.17 -6.96 -5.10
N VAL A 150 10.98 -7.51 -3.92
CA VAL A 150 10.33 -8.81 -3.73
C VAL A 150 9.02 -8.65 -2.99
N GLN A 151 7.94 -9.10 -3.59
CA GLN A 151 6.75 -9.51 -2.86
C GLN A 151 7.05 -10.88 -2.25
N TYR A 152 6.99 -11.01 -0.92
CA TYR A 152 7.31 -12.27 -0.25
C TYR A 152 6.22 -12.70 0.70
N GLN A 153 5.48 -13.76 0.35
CA GLN A 153 4.41 -14.35 1.17
C GLN A 153 3.43 -13.33 1.76
N GLU A 154 3.15 -12.27 1.04
CA GLU A 154 2.22 -11.22 1.43
C GLU A 154 1.08 -11.05 0.42
N THR A 155 -0.02 -10.42 0.82
CA THR A 155 -1.10 -10.09 -0.10
C THR A 155 -0.65 -9.03 -1.10
N ALA A 156 -1.25 -9.00 -2.28
CA ALA A 156 -0.96 -7.94 -3.24
C ALA A 156 -1.30 -6.56 -2.68
N PHE A 157 -2.35 -6.46 -1.85
CA PHE A 157 -2.70 -5.23 -1.15
C PHE A 157 -1.59 -4.76 -0.18
N HIS A 158 -1.07 -5.65 0.68
CA HIS A 158 0.05 -5.31 1.58
C HIS A 158 1.28 -4.88 0.79
N PHE A 159 1.60 -5.58 -0.31
CA PHE A 159 2.73 -5.26 -1.15
C PHE A 159 2.64 -3.84 -1.71
N VAL A 160 1.54 -3.50 -2.41
CA VAL A 160 1.39 -2.15 -2.98
C VAL A 160 1.28 -1.06 -1.91
N SER A 161 0.63 -1.35 -0.77
CA SER A 161 0.50 -0.39 0.33
C SER A 161 1.84 -0.01 0.92
N ARG A 162 2.69 -1.00 1.30
CA ARG A 162 4.01 -0.69 1.86
C ARG A 162 4.93 0.00 0.86
N LEU A 163 4.79 -0.29 -0.44
CA LEU A 163 5.56 0.39 -1.48
C LEU A 163 5.16 1.86 -1.59
N MET A 164 3.86 2.16 -1.55
CA MET A 164 3.36 3.55 -1.53
C MET A 164 3.79 4.28 -0.25
N GLU A 165 3.63 3.65 0.92
CA GLU A 165 4.07 4.18 2.21
C GLU A 165 5.58 4.50 2.23
N ASP A 166 6.42 3.65 1.63
CA ASP A 166 7.86 3.84 1.52
C ASP A 166 8.22 5.09 0.71
N GLU A 167 7.52 5.32 -0.38
CA GLU A 167 7.78 6.46 -1.27
C GLU A 167 7.00 7.73 -0.88
N GLY A 168 6.15 7.66 0.16
CA GLY A 168 5.32 8.78 0.57
C GLY A 168 4.20 9.09 -0.43
N ILE A 169 3.81 8.08 -1.21
CA ILE A 169 2.67 8.10 -2.12
C ILE A 169 1.43 7.79 -1.32
N PHE A 170 0.39 8.58 -1.50
CA PHE A 170 -0.92 8.34 -0.91
C PHE A 170 -1.97 8.11 -1.98
N TYR A 171 -3.12 7.61 -1.55
CA TYR A 171 -4.27 7.43 -2.44
C TYR A 171 -5.58 7.74 -1.73
N PHE A 172 -6.60 8.03 -2.53
CA PHE A 172 -7.98 8.19 -2.11
C PHE A 172 -8.91 7.79 -3.25
N PHE A 173 -10.22 7.74 -3.00
CA PHE A 173 -11.17 7.32 -4.01
C PHE A 173 -12.05 8.48 -4.46
N ARG A 174 -12.18 8.61 -5.78
CA ARG A 174 -13.20 9.44 -6.42
C ARG A 174 -14.37 8.55 -6.80
N HIS A 175 -15.57 8.94 -6.38
CA HIS A 175 -16.79 8.21 -6.63
C HIS A 175 -17.66 8.95 -7.65
N GLU A 176 -18.16 8.21 -8.62
CA GLU A 176 -19.08 8.64 -9.65
C GLU A 176 -20.26 7.64 -9.72
N ASP A 177 -21.31 7.96 -10.46
CA ASP A 177 -22.38 7.00 -10.68
C ASP A 177 -21.85 5.78 -11.45
N GLY A 178 -22.03 4.60 -10.89
CA GLY A 178 -21.57 3.34 -11.47
C GLY A 178 -20.07 3.07 -11.39
N LYS A 179 -19.26 3.98 -10.82
CA LYS A 179 -17.80 3.86 -10.83
C LYS A 179 -17.11 4.47 -9.61
N HIS A 180 -16.01 3.85 -9.18
CA HIS A 180 -15.03 4.52 -8.32
C HIS A 180 -13.62 4.40 -8.90
N THR A 181 -12.85 5.48 -8.81
CA THR A 181 -11.49 5.59 -9.33
C THR A 181 -10.52 5.76 -8.19
N LEU A 182 -9.47 4.93 -8.13
CA LEU A 182 -8.35 5.11 -7.21
C LEU A 182 -7.47 6.25 -7.73
N VAL A 183 -7.33 7.33 -6.98
CA VAL A 183 -6.41 8.43 -7.29
C VAL A 183 -5.12 8.22 -6.49
N ILE A 184 -4.01 8.01 -7.19
CA ILE A 184 -2.67 7.86 -6.62
C ILE A 184 -1.97 9.21 -6.74
N ALA A 185 -1.40 9.71 -5.65
CA ALA A 185 -0.79 11.04 -5.63
C ALA A 185 0.39 11.12 -4.64
N ASP A 186 1.21 12.16 -4.79
CA ASP A 186 2.36 12.45 -3.93
C ASP A 186 2.52 13.95 -3.63
N ASP A 187 1.52 14.74 -4.02
CA ASP A 187 1.50 16.19 -3.83
C ASP A 187 0.14 16.69 -3.36
N MET A 188 0.14 17.80 -2.61
CA MET A 188 -1.07 18.40 -2.03
C MET A 188 -2.04 18.95 -3.06
N ASP A 189 -1.58 19.29 -4.27
CA ASP A 189 -2.42 19.80 -5.35
C ASP A 189 -3.39 18.72 -5.90
N ALA A 190 -3.14 17.46 -5.62
CA ALA A 190 -4.04 16.38 -5.99
C ALA A 190 -5.39 16.41 -5.26
N HIS A 191 -5.46 17.08 -4.09
CA HIS A 191 -6.69 17.20 -3.33
C HIS A 191 -7.64 18.21 -3.98
N GLU A 192 -8.77 17.76 -4.47
CA GLU A 192 -9.84 18.59 -5.04
C GLU A 192 -10.79 19.08 -3.93
N SER A 193 -11.58 20.13 -4.21
CA SER A 193 -12.61 20.58 -3.26
C SER A 193 -13.78 19.61 -3.22
N CYS A 194 -14.42 19.46 -2.05
CA CYS A 194 -15.61 18.64 -1.90
C CYS A 194 -16.70 19.08 -2.88
N PRO A 195 -17.22 18.18 -3.74
CA PRO A 195 -18.20 18.53 -4.76
C PRO A 195 -19.47 19.16 -4.18
N GLY A 196 -19.90 20.28 -4.74
CA GLY A 196 -21.13 20.94 -4.31
C GLY A 196 -21.06 21.67 -2.97
N LEU A 197 -19.86 21.77 -2.37
CA LEU A 197 -19.62 22.48 -1.12
C LEU A 197 -18.73 23.70 -1.40
N GLU A 198 -19.26 24.91 -1.20
CA GLU A 198 -18.47 26.14 -1.27
C GLU A 198 -17.60 26.32 -0.02
N TYR A 199 -18.18 26.10 1.17
CA TYR A 199 -17.48 26.11 2.45
C TYR A 199 -18.32 25.36 3.49
N ALA A 200 -17.68 24.87 4.55
CA ALA A 200 -18.33 24.39 5.76
C ALA A 200 -18.31 25.48 6.85
N ARG A 201 -19.31 25.50 7.72
CA ARG A 201 -19.37 26.46 8.83
C ARG A 201 -19.87 25.84 10.11
N MET A 202 -19.55 26.49 11.24
CA MET A 202 -20.06 26.07 12.54
C MET A 202 -21.55 26.33 12.66
N ARG A 203 -22.27 25.37 13.26
CA ARG A 203 -23.67 25.52 13.65
C ARG A 203 -23.75 25.95 15.10
N TYR A 204 -24.14 27.18 15.33
CA TYR A 204 -24.44 27.69 16.68
C TYR A 204 -25.92 27.55 17.00
N ALA A 205 -26.27 27.33 18.28
CA ALA A 205 -27.62 27.07 18.75
C ALA A 205 -28.66 28.11 18.33
N SER A 206 -28.23 29.33 17.99
CA SER A 206 -29.10 30.42 17.51
C SER A 206 -29.57 30.31 16.05
N LEU A 207 -29.15 29.27 15.31
CA LEU A 207 -29.43 29.09 13.88
C LEU A 207 -30.31 27.86 13.62
N GLU A 208 -31.29 27.59 14.47
CA GLU A 208 -32.05 26.32 14.51
C GLU A 208 -32.84 25.94 13.25
N ASP A 209 -33.14 26.87 12.33
CA ASP A 209 -34.07 26.65 11.22
C ASP A 209 -33.43 26.40 9.86
N ARG A 210 -32.09 26.18 9.76
CA ARG A 210 -31.43 25.94 8.48
C ARG A 210 -31.10 24.46 8.24
N THR A 211 -31.56 23.96 7.10
CA THR A 211 -31.42 22.56 6.64
C THR A 211 -30.33 22.40 5.59
N ASP A 212 -29.25 23.20 5.66
CA ASP A 212 -28.16 23.16 4.67
C ASP A 212 -27.12 22.06 5.00
N ASP A 213 -26.54 21.45 3.98
CA ASP A 213 -25.50 20.41 4.09
C ASP A 213 -24.09 20.95 4.43
N ILE A 214 -23.98 22.12 5.03
CA ILE A 214 -22.70 22.82 5.23
C ILE A 214 -22.29 22.91 6.70
N PHE A 215 -23.05 22.31 7.62
CA PHE A 215 -22.85 22.51 9.04
C PHE A 215 -21.91 21.50 9.68
N ILE A 216 -20.93 22.03 10.41
CA ILE A 216 -20.15 21.32 11.43
C ILE A 216 -20.80 21.65 12.78
N THR A 217 -21.20 20.63 13.52
CA THR A 217 -21.91 20.78 14.80
C THR A 217 -20.97 20.91 15.98
N ASP A 218 -19.79 20.32 15.88
CA ASP A 218 -18.71 20.43 16.86
C ASP A 218 -17.36 20.19 16.19
N CYS A 219 -16.32 20.89 16.63
CA CYS A 219 -14.95 20.61 16.21
C CYS A 219 -13.92 20.99 17.28
N THR A 220 -12.85 20.25 17.30
CA THR A 220 -11.72 20.41 18.21
C THR A 220 -10.42 20.52 17.41
N LEU A 221 -9.66 21.57 17.66
CA LEU A 221 -8.30 21.69 17.13
C LEU A 221 -7.33 21.04 18.11
N GLU A 222 -6.67 19.99 17.68
CA GLU A 222 -5.65 19.26 18.43
C GLU A 222 -4.26 19.69 17.98
N GLN A 223 -3.34 19.87 18.93
CA GLN A 223 -1.94 20.04 18.64
C GLN A 223 -1.12 19.19 19.61
N GLN A 224 -0.13 18.47 19.08
CA GLN A 224 0.71 17.57 19.87
C GLN A 224 2.19 17.74 19.59
N ILE A 225 3.02 17.24 20.51
CA ILE A 225 4.48 17.18 20.34
C ILE A 225 4.79 16.07 19.33
N ILE A 226 5.68 16.38 18.39
CA ILE A 226 6.14 15.47 17.34
C ILE A 226 7.67 15.38 17.32
N PRO A 227 8.25 14.37 16.67
CA PRO A 227 9.68 14.39 16.34
C PRO A 227 10.02 15.60 15.47
N ASN A 228 11.17 16.23 15.77
CA ASN A 228 11.61 17.42 15.03
C ASN A 228 12.88 17.19 14.21
N LYS A 229 13.43 15.99 14.27
CA LYS A 229 14.59 15.59 13.46
C LYS A 229 14.42 14.15 12.99
N TYR A 230 14.87 13.91 11.80
CA TYR A 230 14.95 12.56 11.25
C TYR A 230 16.34 12.35 10.65
N ALA A 231 16.92 11.18 10.90
CA ALA A 231 18.16 10.78 10.28
C ALA A 231 18.07 9.32 9.82
N THR A 232 18.78 9.02 8.75
CA THR A 232 18.91 7.67 8.23
C THR A 232 20.28 7.46 7.64
N GLU A 233 20.72 6.20 7.59
CA GLU A 233 22.02 5.81 7.09
C GLU A 233 21.93 4.45 6.40
N ASP A 234 22.82 4.19 5.45
CA ASP A 234 23.01 2.86 4.87
C ASP A 234 24.48 2.58 4.59
N PHE A 235 24.78 1.36 4.18
CA PHE A 235 26.11 0.92 3.77
C PHE A 235 26.11 0.50 2.29
N ASN A 236 26.92 1.18 1.48
CA ASN A 236 27.12 0.83 0.09
C ASN A 236 28.45 0.09 -0.09
N PHE A 237 28.40 -1.22 -0.34
CA PHE A 237 29.60 -2.02 -0.55
C PHE A 237 30.39 -1.65 -1.83
N LYS A 238 29.75 -0.97 -2.81
CA LYS A 238 30.42 -0.44 -4.01
C LYS A 238 31.24 0.82 -3.72
N SER A 239 30.92 1.50 -2.63
CA SER A 239 31.61 2.72 -2.14
C SER A 239 31.67 2.68 -0.61
N PRO A 240 32.51 1.76 -0.03
CA PRO A 240 32.45 1.45 1.41
C PRO A 240 32.90 2.60 2.32
N ASP A 241 33.64 3.56 1.78
CA ASP A 241 34.13 4.74 2.53
C ASP A 241 33.20 5.96 2.39
N ALA A 242 32.07 5.82 1.67
CA ALA A 242 31.10 6.91 1.53
C ALA A 242 30.34 7.13 2.84
N ASP A 243 30.28 8.38 3.31
CA ASP A 243 29.40 8.77 4.39
C ASP A 243 27.98 8.94 3.84
N LEU A 244 27.10 8.03 4.24
CA LEU A 244 25.70 7.99 3.83
C LEU A 244 24.75 8.48 4.93
N LEU A 245 25.28 8.97 6.07
CA LEU A 245 24.44 9.54 7.10
C LEU A 245 23.75 10.81 6.56
N THR A 246 22.42 10.82 6.62
CA THR A 246 21.60 11.98 6.28
C THR A 246 20.77 12.40 7.49
N ASP A 247 20.69 13.69 7.74
CA ASP A 247 20.00 14.28 8.90
C ASP A 247 19.19 15.50 8.41
N VAL A 248 17.90 15.55 8.72
CA VAL A 248 17.01 16.64 8.37
C VAL A 248 16.30 17.17 9.60
N ASN A 249 16.14 18.50 9.66
CA ASN A 249 15.36 19.15 10.69
C ASN A 249 13.94 19.39 10.17
N GLY A 250 12.93 19.13 11.01
CA GLY A 250 11.56 19.54 10.76
C GLY A 250 11.36 21.05 10.92
N LYS A 251 10.14 21.49 10.69
CA LYS A 251 9.72 22.89 10.81
C LYS A 251 9.86 23.42 12.24
N GLU A 252 9.58 22.57 13.22
CA GLU A 252 9.71 22.91 14.65
C GLU A 252 11.11 22.63 15.16
N LYS A 253 11.66 23.57 15.95
CA LYS A 253 12.96 23.40 16.60
C LYS A 253 12.82 22.47 17.81
N GLY A 254 13.71 21.48 17.92
CA GLY A 254 13.67 20.56 19.04
C GLY A 254 14.82 19.56 19.07
N LYS A 255 14.74 18.61 20.01
CA LYS A 255 15.76 17.59 20.26
C LYS A 255 15.29 16.16 19.98
N PHE A 256 14.03 15.98 19.61
CA PHE A 256 13.44 14.66 19.40
C PHE A 256 13.80 14.14 18.00
N ARG A 257 14.85 13.32 17.95
CA ARG A 257 15.40 12.74 16.73
C ARG A 257 14.98 11.28 16.59
N ILE A 258 14.49 10.92 15.42
CA ILE A 258 14.34 9.53 15.00
C ILE A 258 15.54 9.18 14.12
N TYR A 259 16.14 8.01 14.38
CA TYR A 259 17.21 7.44 13.56
C TYR A 259 16.82 6.06 13.09
N GLU A 260 16.92 5.82 11.78
CA GLU A 260 16.62 4.54 11.17
C GLU A 260 17.79 4.01 10.35
N TYR A 261 18.07 2.72 10.51
CA TYR A 261 19.05 1.94 9.74
C TYR A 261 18.47 0.55 9.47
N PRO A 262 18.62 0.00 8.26
CA PRO A 262 19.16 0.62 7.05
C PRO A 262 18.13 1.55 6.36
N GLY A 263 18.65 2.56 5.65
CA GLY A 263 17.84 3.52 4.89
C GLY A 263 17.43 3.04 3.50
N ASN A 264 18.03 1.96 3.01
CA ASN A 264 17.82 1.39 1.68
C ASN A 264 18.15 2.33 0.51
N PHE A 265 19.31 2.99 0.57
CA PHE A 265 19.82 3.85 -0.50
C PHE A 265 21.33 3.69 -0.69
N GLU A 266 21.82 4.02 -1.90
CA GLU A 266 23.24 3.90 -2.26
C GLU A 266 23.95 5.28 -2.38
N LEU A 267 23.19 6.39 -2.45
CA LEU A 267 23.70 7.76 -2.63
C LEU A 267 23.13 8.68 -1.57
N THR A 268 23.94 9.59 -1.01
CA THR A 268 23.52 10.58 -0.01
C THR A 268 22.31 11.41 -0.48
N SER A 269 22.28 11.81 -1.76
CA SER A 269 21.16 12.57 -2.34
C SER A 269 19.82 11.81 -2.35
N ASP A 270 19.84 10.48 -2.30
CA ASP A 270 18.63 9.66 -2.16
C ASP A 270 18.22 9.57 -0.70
N GLY A 271 19.20 9.44 0.20
CA GLY A 271 18.98 9.52 1.65
C GLY A 271 18.33 10.84 2.07
N GLU A 272 18.77 11.96 1.51
CA GLU A 272 18.17 13.30 1.74
C GLU A 272 16.69 13.31 1.38
N LYS A 273 16.32 12.82 0.18
CA LYS A 273 14.93 12.74 -0.27
C LYS A 273 14.07 11.82 0.61
N ILE A 274 14.66 10.73 1.10
CA ILE A 274 13.99 9.83 2.05
C ILE A 274 13.77 10.56 3.37
N ALA A 275 14.79 11.23 3.89
CA ALA A 275 14.72 11.96 5.15
C ALA A 275 13.66 13.08 5.11
N ASP A 276 13.59 13.85 4.01
CA ASP A 276 12.56 14.88 3.79
C ASP A 276 11.14 14.28 3.82
N LYS A 277 10.90 13.18 3.12
CA LYS A 277 9.60 12.50 3.14
C LYS A 277 9.23 11.98 4.55
N ARG A 278 10.20 11.48 5.29
CA ARG A 278 9.97 10.94 6.64
C ARG A 278 9.67 12.04 7.65
N ILE A 279 10.38 13.17 7.60
CA ILE A 279 10.06 14.27 8.52
C ILE A 279 8.68 14.86 8.22
N GLU A 280 8.28 15.02 6.95
CA GLU A 280 6.92 15.43 6.57
C GLU A 280 5.86 14.47 7.12
N MET A 281 6.10 13.15 7.08
CA MET A 281 5.22 12.14 7.66
C MET A 281 5.03 12.33 9.17
N TYR A 282 6.12 12.64 9.91
CA TYR A 282 6.06 12.87 11.34
C TYR A 282 5.47 14.23 11.70
N GLU A 283 5.50 15.22 10.81
CA GLU A 283 4.92 16.53 11.01
C GLU A 283 3.38 16.56 10.85
N LEU A 284 2.82 15.67 10.04
CA LEU A 284 1.37 15.65 9.75
C LEU A 284 0.49 15.64 11.01
N PRO A 285 0.74 14.80 12.03
CA PRO A 285 -0.12 14.76 13.21
C PRO A 285 0.08 15.94 14.18
N GLN A 286 0.98 16.88 13.89
CA GLN A 286 1.23 18.02 14.78
C GLN A 286 -0.04 18.84 15.03
N LYS A 287 -0.85 19.06 13.98
CA LYS A 287 -2.06 19.88 14.07
C LYS A 287 -3.20 19.22 13.28
N LEU A 288 -4.22 18.79 13.99
CA LEU A 288 -5.38 18.11 13.43
C LEU A 288 -6.67 18.79 13.85
N LEU A 289 -7.64 18.83 12.94
CA LEU A 289 -9.01 19.21 13.20
C LEU A 289 -9.88 17.95 13.29
N LYS A 290 -10.48 17.69 14.43
CA LYS A 290 -11.47 16.61 14.61
C LYS A 290 -12.83 17.23 14.80
N GLY A 291 -13.85 16.65 14.20
CA GLY A 291 -15.19 17.21 14.33
C GLY A 291 -16.29 16.25 13.96
N GLN A 292 -17.49 16.73 14.18
CA GLN A 292 -18.72 16.07 13.74
C GLN A 292 -19.60 17.09 13.01
N GLY A 293 -20.39 16.59 12.06
CA GLY A 293 -21.19 17.48 11.23
C GLY A 293 -22.30 16.79 10.45
N LEU A 294 -22.98 17.60 9.67
CA LEU A 294 -24.06 17.21 8.77
C LEU A 294 -23.69 17.39 7.29
N CYS A 295 -22.40 17.63 7.00
CA CYS A 295 -21.91 17.91 5.65
C CYS A 295 -21.93 16.65 4.79
N ARG A 296 -22.99 16.45 4.01
CA ARG A 296 -23.15 15.29 3.10
C ARG A 296 -22.10 15.25 2.00
N ALA A 297 -21.52 16.40 1.65
CA ALA A 297 -20.48 16.53 0.61
C ALA A 297 -19.07 16.07 1.05
N PHE A 298 -18.85 15.80 2.34
CA PHE A 298 -17.54 15.39 2.85
C PHE A 298 -17.10 14.04 2.28
N ILE A 299 -15.89 13.99 1.75
CA ILE A 299 -15.25 12.80 1.15
C ILE A 299 -13.78 12.79 1.60
N ALA A 300 -13.27 11.66 2.08
CA ALA A 300 -11.86 11.54 2.43
C ALA A 300 -10.94 11.80 1.23
N GLY A 301 -9.88 12.57 1.44
CA GLY A 301 -8.97 13.01 0.38
C GLY A 301 -9.35 14.32 -0.30
N TYR A 302 -10.50 14.91 0.04
CA TYR A 302 -10.96 16.18 -0.53
C TYR A 302 -10.79 17.35 0.43
N LYS A 303 -10.71 18.57 -0.15
CA LYS A 303 -10.57 19.83 0.60
C LYS A 303 -11.91 20.47 0.93
N PHE A 304 -11.98 21.15 2.06
CA PHE A 304 -13.04 22.08 2.39
C PHE A 304 -12.46 23.31 3.11
N ASP A 305 -13.13 24.44 3.00
CA ASP A 305 -12.83 25.62 3.79
C ASP A 305 -13.77 25.67 5.00
N LEU A 306 -13.21 25.84 6.20
CA LEU A 306 -14.00 26.17 7.39
C LEU A 306 -14.12 27.67 7.50
N LYS A 307 -15.34 28.17 7.69
CA LYS A 307 -15.64 29.59 7.88
C LYS A 307 -16.55 29.79 9.10
N GLU A 308 -16.61 31.02 9.56
CA GLU A 308 -17.50 31.46 10.66
C GLU A 308 -17.23 30.76 11.99
N HIS A 309 -16.02 30.30 12.25
CA HIS A 309 -15.60 29.82 13.54
C HIS A 309 -15.14 31.00 14.42
N ASP A 310 -15.51 31.01 15.72
CA ASP A 310 -15.15 32.07 16.67
C ASP A 310 -13.64 32.29 16.82
N ARG A 311 -12.88 31.23 16.65
CA ARG A 311 -11.43 31.27 16.67
C ARG A 311 -10.90 31.46 15.24
N ASP A 312 -10.37 32.65 14.96
CA ASP A 312 -9.97 33.10 13.61
C ASP A 312 -8.97 32.17 12.90
N ASP A 313 -8.00 31.60 13.63
CA ASP A 313 -6.97 30.72 13.08
C ASP A 313 -7.49 29.34 12.65
N MET A 314 -8.73 29.01 13.00
CA MET A 314 -9.43 27.82 12.50
C MET A 314 -10.15 28.06 11.18
N ASN A 315 -10.41 29.32 10.79
CA ASN A 315 -11.07 29.68 9.53
C ASN A 315 -10.07 29.59 8.36
N ARG A 316 -9.88 28.35 7.84
CA ARG A 316 -8.92 28.05 6.79
C ARG A 316 -9.30 26.78 6.01
N GLY A 317 -8.53 26.46 5.00
CA GLY A 317 -8.66 25.22 4.24
C GLY A 317 -8.14 24.01 5.00
N TYR A 318 -8.86 22.89 4.90
CA TYR A 318 -8.52 21.58 5.46
C TYR A 318 -8.70 20.48 4.42
N VAL A 319 -7.95 19.38 4.56
CA VAL A 319 -8.15 18.14 3.81
C VAL A 319 -8.71 17.08 4.75
N LEU A 320 -9.79 16.42 4.35
CA LEU A 320 -10.40 15.32 5.07
C LEU A 320 -9.49 14.09 5.02
N LYS A 321 -8.95 13.69 6.19
CA LYS A 321 -8.07 12.52 6.33
C LYS A 321 -8.87 11.25 6.56
N ASN A 322 -9.80 11.30 7.52
CA ASN A 322 -10.69 10.20 7.89
C ASN A 322 -12.12 10.72 7.97
N LEU A 323 -13.08 9.89 7.59
CA LEU A 323 -14.48 10.19 7.62
C LEU A 323 -15.28 8.95 8.01
N SER A 324 -16.11 9.04 9.06
CA SER A 324 -17.12 8.05 9.39
C SER A 324 -18.51 8.65 9.13
N VAL A 325 -19.36 7.92 8.44
CA VAL A 325 -20.68 8.34 8.01
C VAL A 325 -21.75 7.44 8.61
N HIS A 326 -22.80 8.05 9.11
CA HIS A 326 -24.05 7.38 9.42
C HIS A 326 -25.21 8.13 8.75
N ALA A 327 -26.04 7.41 8.03
CA ALA A 327 -27.22 7.98 7.37
C ALA A 327 -28.41 7.00 7.37
N ASP A 328 -29.59 7.52 7.59
CA ASP A 328 -30.86 6.86 7.34
C ASP A 328 -31.77 7.78 6.51
N GLN A 329 -33.03 7.45 6.30
CA GLN A 329 -33.95 8.27 5.49
C GLN A 329 -34.34 9.62 6.15
N ASP A 330 -34.05 9.81 7.42
CA ASP A 330 -34.43 11.02 8.18
C ASP A 330 -33.19 11.81 8.64
N LYS A 331 -32.06 11.16 8.82
CA LYS A 331 -30.86 11.74 9.46
C LYS A 331 -29.58 11.44 8.69
N TYR A 332 -28.67 12.38 8.72
CA TYR A 332 -27.29 12.22 8.27
C TYR A 332 -26.35 12.81 9.33
N SER A 333 -25.28 12.12 9.60
CA SER A 333 -24.19 12.63 10.44
C SER A 333 -22.85 12.06 9.99
N ASN A 334 -21.80 12.81 10.27
CA ASN A 334 -20.44 12.33 10.09
C ASN A 334 -19.53 12.72 11.26
N LEU A 335 -18.48 11.91 11.45
CA LEU A 335 -17.31 12.23 12.26
C LEU A 335 -16.13 12.33 11.30
N PHE A 336 -15.28 13.32 11.50
CA PHE A 336 -14.13 13.51 10.61
C PHE A 336 -12.85 13.89 11.35
N GLU A 337 -11.74 13.55 10.76
CA GLU A 337 -10.41 14.07 11.09
C GLU A 337 -9.83 14.72 9.82
N ALA A 338 -9.31 15.93 9.95
CA ALA A 338 -8.76 16.70 8.85
C ALA A 338 -7.45 17.38 9.28
N PHE A 339 -6.62 17.69 8.32
CA PHE A 339 -5.37 18.43 8.50
C PHE A 339 -5.36 19.71 7.64
N PRO A 340 -4.59 20.73 8.00
CA PRO A 340 -4.50 21.96 7.21
C PRO A 340 -4.07 21.69 5.77
N SER A 341 -4.73 22.31 4.79
CA SER A 341 -4.53 22.04 3.37
C SER A 341 -3.16 22.48 2.82
N ASP A 342 -2.41 23.26 3.60
CA ASP A 342 -1.02 23.67 3.30
C ASP A 342 0.05 22.76 3.92
N VAL A 343 -0.36 21.65 4.54
CA VAL A 343 0.52 20.61 5.07
C VAL A 343 0.54 19.41 4.11
N PRO A 344 1.72 18.99 3.61
CA PRO A 344 1.79 17.82 2.75
C PRO A 344 1.37 16.56 3.51
N PHE A 345 0.55 15.73 2.87
CA PHE A 345 0.23 14.42 3.40
C PHE A 345 1.29 13.40 2.99
N ARG A 346 1.79 12.64 3.98
CA ARG A 346 2.59 11.44 3.75
C ARG A 346 1.99 10.30 4.56
N PRO A 347 1.68 9.16 3.93
CA PRO A 347 1.10 8.03 4.66
C PRO A 347 2.10 7.51 5.70
N PRO A 348 1.65 7.20 6.93
CA PRO A 348 2.50 6.53 7.91
C PRO A 348 2.84 5.12 7.43
N ARG A 349 4.04 4.64 7.74
CA ARG A 349 4.46 3.26 7.43
C ARG A 349 3.84 2.28 8.42
N THR A 350 2.62 1.89 8.16
CA THR A 350 1.85 0.96 9.00
C THR A 350 1.89 -0.48 8.48
N THR A 351 2.17 -0.66 7.20
CA THR A 351 2.26 -1.97 6.56
C THR A 351 3.67 -2.53 6.68
N PRO A 352 3.91 -3.59 7.48
CA PRO A 352 5.26 -4.09 7.72
C PRO A 352 5.83 -4.75 6.45
N LYS A 353 7.10 -4.46 6.15
CA LYS A 353 7.85 -5.22 5.13
C LYS A 353 8.04 -6.66 5.62
N PRO A 354 7.79 -7.68 4.78
CA PRO A 354 8.06 -9.08 5.14
C PRO A 354 9.52 -9.29 5.53
N LYS A 355 9.75 -10.16 6.51
CA LYS A 355 11.10 -10.57 6.94
C LYS A 355 11.28 -12.06 6.76
N ILE A 356 12.43 -12.46 6.24
CA ILE A 356 12.86 -13.85 6.16
C ILE A 356 13.79 -14.13 7.35
N PRO A 357 13.30 -14.81 8.39
CA PRO A 357 14.04 -14.91 9.66
C PRO A 357 15.20 -15.93 9.63
N GLY A 358 15.33 -16.70 8.57
CA GLY A 358 16.34 -17.75 8.46
C GLY A 358 17.03 -17.76 7.10
N THR A 359 17.61 -18.91 6.78
CA THR A 359 18.21 -19.16 5.48
C THR A 359 17.25 -19.91 4.56
N GLN A 360 17.44 -19.73 3.27
CA GLN A 360 16.80 -20.52 2.22
C GLN A 360 17.85 -21.13 1.31
N THR A 361 17.49 -22.11 0.49
CA THR A 361 18.35 -22.54 -0.59
C THR A 361 17.83 -22.01 -1.92
N ALA A 362 18.76 -21.87 -2.86
CA ALA A 362 18.49 -21.43 -4.23
C ALA A 362 19.47 -22.10 -5.18
N ILE A 363 19.14 -22.14 -6.46
CA ILE A 363 20.02 -22.69 -7.49
C ILE A 363 20.72 -21.55 -8.22
N VAL A 364 22.03 -21.62 -8.37
CA VAL A 364 22.81 -20.64 -9.14
C VAL A 364 22.35 -20.67 -10.59
N ALA A 365 22.01 -19.50 -11.11
CA ALA A 365 21.51 -19.28 -12.46
C ALA A 365 22.42 -18.29 -13.21
N GLY A 366 22.29 -18.25 -14.54
CA GLY A 366 23.05 -17.33 -15.34
C GLY A 366 22.82 -17.53 -16.84
N LYS A 367 23.68 -16.95 -17.65
CA LYS A 367 23.54 -16.95 -19.11
C LYS A 367 23.68 -18.35 -19.68
N LYS A 368 22.78 -18.72 -20.56
CA LYS A 368 22.80 -20.03 -21.23
C LYS A 368 24.14 -20.28 -21.94
N GLY A 369 24.75 -21.43 -21.66
CA GLY A 369 26.03 -21.85 -22.25
C GLY A 369 27.26 -21.53 -21.41
N GLU A 370 27.09 -20.76 -20.32
CA GLU A 370 28.15 -20.49 -19.36
C GLU A 370 28.14 -21.53 -18.23
N GLU A 371 29.30 -21.87 -17.70
CA GLU A 371 29.44 -22.68 -16.47
C GLU A 371 29.56 -21.81 -15.23
N ILE A 372 30.18 -20.65 -15.39
CA ILE A 372 30.41 -19.66 -14.35
C ILE A 372 29.91 -18.33 -14.88
N TRP A 373 28.90 -17.74 -14.19
CA TRP A 373 28.36 -16.45 -14.53
C TRP A 373 28.48 -15.51 -13.33
N THR A 374 29.40 -14.55 -13.42
CA THR A 374 29.76 -13.65 -12.30
C THR A 374 30.07 -12.25 -12.80
N ASP A 375 29.94 -11.27 -11.91
CA ASP A 375 30.35 -9.89 -12.15
C ASP A 375 31.77 -9.61 -11.58
N GLN A 376 32.18 -8.34 -11.64
CA GLN A 376 33.49 -7.89 -11.16
C GLN A 376 33.69 -8.02 -9.64
N TYR A 377 32.63 -8.20 -8.86
CA TYR A 377 32.65 -8.38 -7.40
C TYR A 377 32.54 -9.86 -6.98
N GLY A 378 32.56 -10.78 -7.92
CA GLY A 378 32.40 -12.22 -7.66
C GLY A 378 30.96 -12.57 -7.23
N ARG A 379 29.99 -11.73 -7.54
CA ARG A 379 28.57 -12.00 -7.29
C ARG A 379 28.02 -12.97 -8.33
N VAL A 380 26.99 -13.71 -7.97
CA VAL A 380 26.28 -14.63 -8.86
C VAL A 380 24.77 -14.33 -8.83
N LYS A 381 24.03 -14.90 -9.77
CA LYS A 381 22.57 -14.85 -9.76
C LYS A 381 22.00 -16.19 -9.35
N VAL A 382 20.81 -16.19 -8.77
CA VAL A 382 20.16 -17.38 -8.25
C VAL A 382 18.69 -17.44 -8.66
N GLN A 383 18.16 -18.68 -8.73
CA GLN A 383 16.73 -18.95 -8.83
C GLN A 383 16.26 -19.49 -7.49
N PHE A 384 15.38 -18.74 -6.82
CA PHE A 384 14.72 -19.21 -5.59
C PHE A 384 13.68 -20.28 -5.92
N HIS A 385 13.49 -21.25 -5.02
CA HIS A 385 12.54 -22.36 -5.23
C HIS A 385 11.07 -21.90 -5.27
N TRP A 386 10.75 -20.80 -4.61
CA TRP A 386 9.40 -20.22 -4.59
C TRP A 386 9.10 -19.30 -5.78
N ASP A 387 10.10 -18.90 -6.53
CA ASP A 387 9.92 -18.06 -7.71
C ASP A 387 9.37 -18.90 -8.87
N GLN A 388 8.08 -18.72 -9.14
CA GLN A 388 7.33 -19.48 -10.16
C GLN A 388 7.52 -18.92 -11.57
N GLU A 389 7.94 -17.67 -11.72
CA GLU A 389 8.11 -16.98 -13.00
C GLU A 389 9.54 -17.04 -13.53
N GLY A 390 10.50 -17.38 -12.68
CA GLY A 390 11.91 -17.47 -13.02
C GLY A 390 12.24 -18.57 -14.02
N LYS A 391 13.14 -18.26 -14.95
CA LYS A 391 13.52 -19.13 -16.08
C LYS A 391 14.88 -19.82 -15.90
N ARG A 392 15.50 -19.66 -14.72
CA ARG A 392 16.88 -20.11 -14.42
C ARG A 392 17.92 -19.55 -15.40
N ASP A 393 17.75 -18.28 -15.75
CA ASP A 393 18.62 -17.53 -16.64
C ASP A 393 19.31 -16.36 -15.91
N GLU A 394 19.98 -15.50 -16.68
CA GLU A 394 20.65 -14.30 -16.17
C GLU A 394 19.73 -13.24 -15.58
N ASN A 395 18.39 -13.41 -15.68
CA ASN A 395 17.39 -12.50 -15.16
C ASN A 395 16.66 -13.05 -13.92
N SER A 396 17.06 -14.21 -13.39
CA SER A 396 16.36 -14.88 -12.29
C SER A 396 16.47 -14.15 -10.95
N SER A 397 17.50 -13.31 -10.74
CA SER A 397 17.61 -12.46 -9.54
C SER A 397 18.47 -11.23 -9.80
N CYS A 398 18.63 -10.38 -8.77
CA CYS A 398 19.74 -9.43 -8.71
C CYS A 398 21.09 -10.16 -8.62
N TRP A 399 22.19 -9.42 -8.73
CA TRP A 399 23.51 -9.90 -8.39
C TRP A 399 23.65 -10.10 -6.89
N VAL A 400 23.89 -11.34 -6.44
CA VAL A 400 23.97 -11.74 -5.03
C VAL A 400 25.44 -11.91 -4.63
N ARG A 401 25.86 -11.22 -3.56
CA ARG A 401 27.23 -11.35 -3.01
C ARG A 401 27.43 -12.75 -2.46
N VAL A 402 28.66 -13.27 -2.61
CA VAL A 402 29.05 -14.60 -2.13
C VAL A 402 30.04 -14.45 -0.98
N MET A 403 29.71 -15.02 0.18
CA MET A 403 30.62 -15.12 1.33
C MET A 403 31.90 -15.89 0.93
N GLN A 404 33.04 -15.35 1.32
CA GLN A 404 34.33 -16.03 1.21
C GLN A 404 34.87 -16.27 2.64
N THR A 405 35.65 -17.35 2.81
CA THR A 405 36.26 -17.66 4.11
C THR A 405 37.28 -16.62 4.54
N TRP A 406 37.87 -15.92 3.57
CA TRP A 406 38.85 -14.86 3.80
C TRP A 406 38.85 -13.89 2.63
N ALA A 407 38.68 -12.59 2.89
CA ALA A 407 38.60 -11.58 1.85
C ALA A 407 39.31 -10.30 2.28
N GLY A 408 40.28 -9.84 1.46
CA GLY A 408 41.00 -8.59 1.67
C GLY A 408 41.31 -7.90 0.34
N LYS A 409 42.03 -6.79 0.40
CA LYS A 409 42.36 -5.96 -0.77
C LYS A 409 43.35 -6.70 -1.72
N GLY A 410 42.79 -7.40 -2.70
CA GLY A 410 43.58 -8.16 -3.69
C GLY A 410 44.15 -9.48 -3.18
N TRP A 411 43.70 -9.99 -2.02
CA TRP A 411 44.12 -11.28 -1.46
C TRP A 411 42.97 -11.96 -0.69
N GLY A 412 43.03 -13.26 -0.50
CA GLY A 412 42.03 -14.07 0.16
C GLY A 412 41.68 -15.34 -0.60
N THR A 413 40.55 -15.96 -0.23
CA THR A 413 39.98 -17.09 -0.97
C THR A 413 38.96 -16.59 -1.98
N LEU A 414 38.82 -17.23 -3.11
CA LEU A 414 37.80 -16.91 -4.09
C LEU A 414 37.21 -18.20 -4.66
N PHE A 415 36.02 -18.57 -4.18
CA PHE A 415 35.26 -19.70 -4.70
C PHE A 415 33.92 -19.19 -5.22
N ILE A 416 33.76 -19.21 -6.55
CA ILE A 416 32.54 -18.76 -7.22
C ILE A 416 31.66 -19.98 -7.45
N PRO A 417 30.45 -20.03 -6.87
CA PRO A 417 29.48 -21.10 -7.13
C PRO A 417 29.13 -21.16 -8.61
N ARG A 418 29.15 -22.34 -9.19
CA ARG A 418 28.86 -22.56 -10.60
C ARG A 418 27.37 -22.69 -10.85
N MET A 419 26.95 -22.47 -12.09
CA MET A 419 25.56 -22.67 -12.50
C MET A 419 25.08 -24.09 -12.18
N GLY A 420 23.88 -24.18 -11.61
CA GLY A 420 23.27 -25.42 -11.12
C GLY A 420 23.67 -25.82 -9.70
N THR A 421 24.67 -25.15 -9.08
CA THR A 421 25.01 -25.38 -7.66
C THR A 421 23.88 -24.88 -6.75
N GLU A 422 23.54 -25.68 -5.73
CA GLU A 422 22.63 -25.27 -4.67
C GLU A 422 23.39 -24.45 -3.62
N VAL A 423 22.90 -23.26 -3.34
CA VAL A 423 23.50 -22.31 -2.40
C VAL A 423 22.59 -22.02 -1.23
N ILE A 424 23.16 -21.73 -0.07
CA ILE A 424 22.46 -21.22 1.11
C ILE A 424 22.43 -19.71 1.01
N VAL A 425 21.23 -19.13 1.05
CA VAL A 425 21.00 -17.68 0.97
C VAL A 425 20.46 -17.19 2.32
N SER A 426 21.16 -16.23 2.91
CA SER A 426 20.68 -15.42 4.03
C SER A 426 20.22 -14.05 3.53
N PHE A 427 19.55 -13.30 4.37
CA PHE A 427 19.00 -11.99 4.02
C PHE A 427 19.47 -10.96 5.05
N LEU A 428 20.10 -9.87 4.59
CA LEU A 428 20.57 -8.82 5.48
C LEU A 428 19.38 -8.18 6.20
N GLU A 429 19.40 -8.11 7.52
CA GLU A 429 18.28 -7.68 8.37
C GLU A 429 16.96 -8.44 8.13
N GLY A 430 17.04 -9.61 7.49
CA GLY A 430 15.86 -10.39 7.07
C GLY A 430 15.14 -9.81 5.85
N ASP A 431 15.68 -8.79 5.19
CA ASP A 431 15.06 -8.12 4.05
C ASP A 431 15.10 -9.00 2.79
N PRO A 432 13.95 -9.43 2.23
CA PRO A 432 13.88 -10.20 0.98
C PRO A 432 14.62 -9.57 -0.20
N ASP A 433 14.76 -8.25 -0.21
CA ASP A 433 15.42 -7.49 -1.27
C ASP A 433 16.95 -7.49 -1.12
N ARG A 434 17.50 -8.00 -0.01
CA ARG A 434 18.94 -7.95 0.31
C ARG A 434 19.54 -9.35 0.54
N PRO A 435 19.49 -10.26 -0.45
CA PRO A 435 20.04 -11.62 -0.34
C PRO A 435 21.57 -11.61 -0.31
N ILE A 436 22.15 -12.56 0.44
CA ILE A 436 23.58 -12.84 0.46
C ILE A 436 23.81 -14.36 0.53
N ILE A 437 24.69 -14.91 -0.30
CA ILE A 437 25.04 -16.32 -0.27
C ILE A 437 26.05 -16.55 0.85
N THR A 438 25.74 -17.47 1.76
CA THR A 438 26.53 -17.81 2.95
C THR A 438 27.14 -19.19 2.90
N GLY A 439 26.83 -19.99 1.87
CA GLY A 439 27.39 -21.33 1.70
C GLY A 439 26.84 -22.04 0.49
N THR A 440 27.33 -23.27 0.30
CA THR A 440 26.88 -24.22 -0.72
C THR A 440 26.56 -25.56 -0.09
N VAL A 441 25.66 -26.33 -0.71
CA VAL A 441 25.28 -27.65 -0.24
C VAL A 441 25.28 -28.66 -1.40
N TYR A 442 25.66 -29.90 -1.09
CA TYR A 442 25.49 -31.00 -2.04
C TYR A 442 24.04 -31.45 -2.09
N ASN A 443 23.63 -31.98 -3.23
CA ASN A 443 22.33 -32.60 -3.43
C ASN A 443 22.45 -33.82 -4.38
N ALA A 444 21.33 -34.41 -4.76
CA ALA A 444 21.33 -35.60 -5.62
C ALA A 444 21.91 -35.36 -7.03
N SER A 445 21.90 -34.11 -7.53
CA SER A 445 22.46 -33.74 -8.83
C SER A 445 23.90 -33.21 -8.73
N GLN A 446 24.23 -32.56 -7.62
CA GLN A 446 25.54 -32.03 -7.30
C GLN A 446 26.11 -32.82 -6.12
N THR A 447 26.70 -34.02 -6.45
CA THR A 447 27.10 -35.00 -5.47
C THR A 447 28.44 -34.68 -4.82
N VAL A 448 28.68 -35.28 -3.65
CA VAL A 448 29.96 -35.20 -2.93
C VAL A 448 31.10 -35.78 -3.77
N PRO A 449 32.37 -35.28 -3.60
CA PRO A 449 33.49 -35.65 -4.44
C PRO A 449 34.00 -37.08 -4.27
N TYR A 450 33.56 -37.77 -3.21
CA TYR A 450 33.97 -39.15 -2.91
C TYR A 450 32.78 -40.02 -2.50
N ASN A 451 32.96 -41.35 -2.63
CA ASN A 451 31.91 -42.31 -2.33
C ASN A 451 31.69 -42.47 -0.81
N LEU A 452 30.65 -41.83 -0.31
CA LEU A 452 30.26 -41.93 1.10
C LEU A 452 29.23 -43.06 1.30
N PRO A 453 29.25 -43.75 2.46
CA PRO A 453 30.09 -43.50 3.65
C PRO A 453 31.47 -44.22 3.61
N ALA A 454 31.81 -44.96 2.56
CA ALA A 454 33.01 -45.73 2.47
C ALA A 454 34.30 -44.91 2.65
N GLU A 455 34.33 -43.71 2.11
CA GLU A 455 35.50 -42.79 2.12
C GLU A 455 35.35 -41.64 3.11
N LYS A 456 34.58 -41.81 4.19
CA LYS A 456 34.20 -40.76 5.16
C LYS A 456 35.37 -40.08 5.91
N THR A 457 36.59 -40.68 5.85
CA THR A 457 37.78 -40.10 6.48
C THR A 457 38.51 -39.08 5.62
N LYS A 458 38.12 -38.93 4.35
CA LYS A 458 38.75 -37.97 3.43
C LYS A 458 38.21 -36.55 3.69
N SER A 459 39.15 -35.57 3.69
CA SER A 459 38.86 -34.13 3.64
C SER A 459 39.65 -33.57 2.47
N THR A 460 38.99 -32.77 1.60
CA THR A 460 39.63 -32.27 0.38
C THR A 460 39.09 -30.94 -0.09
N ILE A 461 39.92 -30.22 -0.87
CA ILE A 461 39.48 -29.18 -1.80
C ILE A 461 39.72 -29.74 -3.20
N LYS A 462 38.65 -30.17 -3.87
CA LYS A 462 38.71 -30.72 -5.23
C LYS A 462 38.07 -29.75 -6.21
N THR A 463 38.83 -29.30 -7.18
CA THR A 463 38.37 -28.41 -8.23
C THR A 463 37.80 -29.19 -9.42
N ASN A 464 37.17 -28.49 -10.34
CA ASN A 464 36.74 -29.06 -11.63
C ASN A 464 37.17 -28.10 -12.74
N SER A 465 37.77 -28.63 -13.79
CA SER A 465 38.17 -27.83 -14.97
C SER A 465 36.93 -27.27 -15.67
N SER A 466 37.04 -26.05 -16.22
CA SER A 466 36.08 -25.43 -17.15
C SER A 466 36.76 -25.38 -18.53
N LEU A 467 36.07 -25.50 -19.66
CA LEU A 467 34.70 -25.79 -19.99
C LEU A 467 34.50 -27.29 -20.18
N GLY A 468 33.36 -27.85 -19.75
CA GLY A 468 32.98 -29.22 -20.05
C GLY A 468 33.49 -30.29 -19.08
N GLY A 469 34.33 -29.97 -18.12
CA GLY A 469 34.88 -30.92 -17.14
C GLY A 469 35.94 -31.87 -17.71
N GLY A 470 36.35 -32.85 -16.90
CA GLY A 470 37.29 -33.89 -17.28
C GLY A 470 38.69 -33.75 -16.66
N GLY A 471 39.03 -32.61 -16.07
CA GLY A 471 40.24 -32.37 -15.27
C GLY A 471 39.90 -31.82 -13.88
N PHE A 472 40.76 -32.08 -12.91
CA PHE A 472 40.64 -31.51 -11.55
C PHE A 472 42.01 -31.32 -10.93
N ASN A 473 42.09 -30.46 -9.92
CA ASN A 473 43.20 -30.40 -8.96
C ASN A 473 42.65 -30.70 -7.57
N GLU A 474 43.46 -31.40 -6.79
CA GLU A 474 43.07 -31.84 -5.44
C GLU A 474 44.23 -31.64 -4.46
#